data_098b75e10db6c2e3130c3b067e159497
#
_entry.id   098b75e10db6c2e3130c3b067e159497
#
_cell.length_a   1.000
_cell.length_b   1.000
_cell.length_c   1.000
_cell.angle_alpha   90.00
_cell.angle_beta   90.00
_cell.angle_gamma   90.00
#
_symmetry.space_group_name_H-M   'P 1'
#
loop_
_entity.id
_entity.type
_entity.pdbx_description
1 polymer ?
#
loop_
_entity_poly.entity_id
_entity_poly.type
_entity_poly.pdbx_seq_one_letter_code
_entity_poly.pdbx_strand_id
1 'polypeptide(L)'
;ADAKGRVFIPATFRKQLQAASEERLVLRKDVYQDCLVLYPESVWFATQNQLRCRLNKWNAKQQMIFRQFVSDAEIMIPDGNGRILLPKRYLQMVGIQSDVRFIGVDNTIEIWAKERAEQPFMNPDEFSEALEELLGDENICCDENKL
;
A
#
# COMPACT_ATOMS: atom_id res chain seq x y z
N ALA A 1 13.95 -8.27 6.11
CA ALA A 1 13.18 -9.10 7.07
C ALA A 1 14.12 -10.03 7.83
N ASP A 2 13.86 -10.24 9.11
CA ASP A 2 14.63 -11.22 9.88
C ASP A 2 14.14 -12.65 9.54
N ALA A 3 14.75 -13.67 10.18
CA ALA A 3 14.42 -15.07 9.91
C ALA A 3 12.95 -15.41 10.18
N LYS A 4 12.26 -14.63 10.98
CA LYS A 4 10.84 -14.82 11.33
C LYS A 4 9.90 -13.97 10.47
N GLY A 5 10.43 -13.16 9.56
CA GLY A 5 9.63 -12.28 8.71
C GLY A 5 9.29 -10.93 9.35
N ARG A 6 9.94 -10.56 10.43
CA ARG A 6 9.72 -9.26 11.08
C ARG A 6 10.52 -8.18 10.38
N VAL A 7 9.90 -7.03 10.19
CA VAL A 7 10.55 -5.86 9.59
C VAL A 7 10.29 -4.64 10.47
N PHE A 8 11.28 -3.74 10.51
CA PHE A 8 11.12 -2.46 11.20
C PHE A 8 10.44 -1.47 10.26
N ILE A 9 9.41 -0.82 10.74
CA ILE A 9 8.82 0.32 10.02
C ILE A 9 9.81 1.48 10.17
N PRO A 10 10.22 2.14 9.08
CA PRO A 10 11.14 3.28 9.17
C PRO A 10 10.64 4.37 10.12
N ALA A 11 11.56 5.00 10.85
CA ALA A 11 11.22 5.99 11.87
C ALA A 11 10.35 7.13 11.34
N THR A 12 10.58 7.56 10.11
CA THR A 12 9.80 8.61 9.46
C THR A 12 8.31 8.23 9.40
N PHE A 13 8.01 7.02 8.96
CA PHE A 13 6.64 6.53 8.88
C PHE A 13 6.04 6.30 10.27
N ARG A 14 6.83 5.76 11.20
CA ARG A 14 6.37 5.57 12.59
C ARG A 14 5.92 6.88 13.22
N LYS A 15 6.68 7.95 13.03
CA LYS A 15 6.35 9.27 13.55
C LYS A 15 5.07 9.82 12.96
N GLN A 16 4.88 9.64 11.65
CA GLN A 16 3.67 10.08 10.97
C GLN A 16 2.43 9.32 11.48
N LEU A 17 2.56 8.01 11.68
CA LEU A 17 1.47 7.19 12.20
C LEU A 17 1.13 7.56 13.63
N GLN A 18 2.12 7.83 14.47
CA GLN A 18 1.90 8.28 15.84
C GLN A 18 1.22 9.64 15.90
N ALA A 19 1.64 10.57 15.04
CA ALA A 19 1.04 11.91 14.96
C ALA A 19 -0.42 11.84 14.55
N ALA A 20 -0.79 10.86 13.71
CA ALA A 20 -2.16 10.63 13.28
C ALA A 20 -2.95 9.71 14.22
N SER A 21 -2.35 9.26 15.33
CA SER A 21 -2.94 8.31 16.28
C SER A 21 -3.37 6.99 15.64
N GLU A 22 -2.65 6.56 14.62
CA GLU A 22 -2.91 5.30 13.92
C GLU A 22 -2.10 4.19 14.57
N GLU A 23 -2.76 3.34 15.36
CA GLU A 23 -2.12 2.23 16.08
C GLU A 23 -2.22 0.92 15.33
N ARG A 24 -3.26 0.76 14.52
CA ARG A 24 -3.52 -0.44 13.74
C ARG A 24 -3.29 -0.16 12.27
N LEU A 25 -2.67 -1.12 11.62
CA LEU A 25 -2.39 -1.06 10.20
C LEU A 25 -3.03 -2.27 9.53
N VAL A 26 -3.30 -2.17 8.25
CA VAL A 26 -3.85 -3.29 7.48
C VAL A 26 -2.90 -3.58 6.34
N LEU A 27 -2.45 -4.82 6.25
CA LEU A 27 -1.54 -5.30 5.23
C LEU A 27 -2.32 -6.03 4.14
N ARG A 28 -2.03 -5.72 2.90
CA ARG A 28 -2.63 -6.38 1.76
C ARG A 28 -1.65 -6.40 0.59
N LYS A 29 -1.68 -7.45 -0.23
CA LYS A 29 -0.94 -7.43 -1.48
C LYS A 29 -1.56 -6.41 -2.43
N ASP A 30 -0.73 -5.62 -3.11
CA ASP A 30 -1.22 -4.68 -4.11
C ASP A 30 -1.96 -5.40 -5.24
N VAL A 31 -3.00 -4.76 -5.78
CA VAL A 31 -3.84 -5.36 -6.82
C VAL A 31 -3.06 -5.52 -8.13
N TYR A 32 -2.18 -4.59 -8.43
CA TYR A 32 -1.52 -4.51 -9.73
C TYR A 32 -0.05 -4.92 -9.72
N GLN A 33 0.64 -4.73 -8.60
CA GLN A 33 2.09 -4.87 -8.52
C GLN A 33 2.50 -5.94 -7.52
N ASP A 34 3.72 -6.42 -7.65
CA ASP A 34 4.29 -7.39 -6.71
C ASP A 34 4.89 -6.68 -5.51
N CYS A 35 4.02 -6.05 -4.73
CA CYS A 35 4.39 -5.41 -3.47
C CYS A 35 3.26 -5.59 -2.46
N LEU A 36 3.59 -5.32 -1.21
CA LEU A 36 2.60 -5.26 -0.14
C LEU A 36 2.25 -3.81 0.12
N VAL A 37 1.01 -3.56 0.50
CA VAL A 37 0.54 -2.23 0.87
C VAL A 37 0.13 -2.25 2.33
N LEU A 38 0.66 -1.31 3.07
CA LEU A 38 0.34 -1.11 4.47
C LEU A 38 -0.55 0.12 4.58
N TYR A 39 -1.79 -0.10 4.97
CA TYR A 39 -2.78 0.96 5.12
C TYR A 39 -2.89 1.34 6.58
N PRO A 40 -2.84 2.63 6.93
CA PRO A 40 -3.41 3.04 8.21
C PRO A 40 -4.88 2.61 8.28
N GLU A 41 -5.35 2.21 9.44
CA GLU A 41 -6.70 1.65 9.58
C GLU A 41 -7.79 2.58 9.04
N SER A 42 -7.68 3.88 9.30
CA SER A 42 -8.62 4.87 8.78
C SER A 42 -8.65 4.92 7.26
N VAL A 43 -7.49 4.81 6.64
CA VAL A 43 -7.36 4.78 5.17
C VAL A 43 -7.96 3.50 4.60
N TRP A 44 -7.74 2.37 5.28
CA TRP A 44 -8.32 1.09 4.89
C TRP A 44 -9.85 1.15 4.89
N PHE A 45 -10.46 1.67 5.95
CA PHE A 45 -11.91 1.80 6.02
C PHE A 45 -12.46 2.74 4.95
N ALA A 46 -11.76 3.84 4.68
CA ALA A 46 -12.16 4.75 3.59
C ALA A 46 -12.11 4.06 2.23
N THR A 47 -11.07 3.24 2.00
CA THR A 47 -10.90 2.47 0.76
C THR A 47 -11.99 1.41 0.62
N GLN A 48 -12.32 0.69 1.69
CA GLN A 48 -13.42 -0.26 1.71
C GLN A 48 -14.75 0.41 1.38
N ASN A 49 -15.01 1.56 1.99
CA ASN A 49 -16.25 2.30 1.76
C ASN A 49 -16.36 2.80 0.33
N GLN A 50 -15.25 3.25 -0.24
CA GLN A 50 -15.21 3.69 -1.63
C GLN A 50 -15.59 2.54 -2.57
N LEU A 51 -15.06 1.35 -2.34
CA LEU A 51 -15.39 0.17 -3.11
C LEU A 51 -16.86 -0.23 -2.89
N ARG A 52 -17.28 -0.29 -1.62
CA ARG A 52 -18.64 -0.69 -1.23
C ARG A 52 -19.70 0.19 -1.90
N CYS A 53 -19.46 1.49 -1.98
CA CYS A 53 -20.41 2.42 -2.59
C CYS A 53 -20.59 2.23 -4.10
N ARG A 54 -19.66 1.55 -4.74
CA ARG A 54 -19.72 1.29 -6.19
C ARG A 54 -20.25 -0.09 -6.54
N LEU A 55 -20.53 -0.92 -5.52
CA LEU A 55 -20.97 -2.29 -5.72
C LEU A 55 -22.47 -2.44 -5.43
N ASN A 56 -23.09 -3.32 -6.19
CA ASN A 56 -24.46 -3.73 -5.95
C ASN A 56 -24.46 -5.03 -5.13
N LYS A 57 -25.06 -5.00 -3.94
CA LYS A 57 -25.17 -6.15 -3.03
C LYS A 57 -25.80 -7.36 -3.69
N TRP A 58 -26.69 -7.14 -4.65
CA TRP A 58 -27.48 -8.19 -5.28
C TRP A 58 -26.84 -8.78 -6.53
N ASN A 59 -25.67 -8.28 -6.90
CA ASN A 59 -24.87 -8.80 -8.01
C ASN A 59 -23.83 -9.76 -7.48
N ALA A 60 -23.94 -11.04 -7.84
CA ALA A 60 -23.05 -12.09 -7.33
C ALA A 60 -21.59 -11.86 -7.66
N LYS A 61 -21.31 -11.40 -8.89
CA LYS A 61 -19.92 -11.11 -9.32
C LYS A 61 -19.32 -9.97 -8.52
N GLN A 62 -20.08 -8.91 -8.29
CA GLN A 62 -19.60 -7.76 -7.52
C GLN A 62 -19.37 -8.12 -6.06
N GLN A 63 -20.19 -8.99 -5.50
CA GLN A 63 -19.97 -9.52 -4.16
C GLN A 63 -18.67 -10.34 -4.06
N MET A 64 -18.35 -11.07 -5.11
CA MET A 64 -17.08 -11.81 -5.17
C MET A 64 -15.88 -10.86 -5.24
N ILE A 65 -16.00 -9.76 -5.97
CA ILE A 65 -14.95 -8.73 -6.03
C ILE A 65 -14.67 -8.17 -4.64
N PHE A 66 -15.71 -7.81 -3.90
CA PHE A 66 -15.56 -7.28 -2.55
C PHE A 66 -14.93 -8.31 -1.60
N ARG A 67 -15.40 -9.54 -1.68
CA ARG A 67 -14.90 -10.64 -0.85
C ARG A 67 -13.41 -10.90 -1.12
N GLN A 68 -13.02 -10.92 -2.39
CA GLN A 68 -11.61 -11.08 -2.79
C GLN A 68 -10.76 -9.93 -2.24
N PHE A 69 -11.26 -8.71 -2.33
CA PHE A 69 -10.54 -7.53 -1.89
C PHE A 69 -10.28 -7.54 -0.38
N VAL A 70 -11.28 -7.89 0.43
CA VAL A 70 -11.15 -7.85 1.89
C VAL A 70 -10.51 -9.10 2.49
N SER A 71 -10.64 -10.26 1.82
CA SER A 71 -10.17 -11.53 2.38
C SER A 71 -8.65 -11.62 2.48
N ASP A 72 -7.92 -10.89 1.65
CA ASP A 72 -6.45 -10.88 1.66
C ASP A 72 -5.86 -9.89 2.66
N ALA A 73 -6.70 -9.13 3.36
CA ALA A 73 -6.22 -8.13 4.30
C ALA A 73 -5.97 -8.74 5.68
N GLU A 74 -4.88 -8.33 6.31
CA GLU A 74 -4.56 -8.72 7.69
C GLU A 74 -4.23 -7.51 8.54
N ILE A 75 -4.71 -7.51 9.77
CA ILE A 75 -4.43 -6.45 10.73
C ILE A 75 -3.03 -6.63 11.28
N MET A 76 -2.24 -5.55 11.25
CA MET A 76 -0.88 -5.51 11.77
C MET A 76 -0.80 -4.50 12.90
N ILE A 77 -0.32 -4.93 14.05
CA ILE A 77 -0.08 -4.05 15.19
C ILE A 77 1.42 -4.04 15.42
N PRO A 78 2.11 -2.91 15.22
CA PRO A 78 3.54 -2.83 15.48
C PRO A 78 3.86 -3.17 16.92
N ASP A 79 4.96 -3.87 17.15
CA ASP A 79 5.41 -4.17 18.51
C ASP A 79 6.05 -2.92 19.15
N GLY A 80 6.51 -3.06 20.40
CA GLY A 80 7.12 -1.95 21.14
C GLY A 80 8.38 -1.39 20.49
N ASN A 81 9.01 -2.14 19.58
CA ASN A 81 10.20 -1.71 18.83
C ASN A 81 9.87 -1.17 17.43
N GLY A 82 8.59 -1.09 17.08
CA GLY A 82 8.17 -0.61 15.76
C GLY A 82 8.30 -1.65 14.66
N ARG A 83 8.26 -2.93 14.99
CA ARG A 83 8.33 -4.03 14.02
C ARG A 83 6.95 -4.59 13.74
N ILE A 84 6.75 -5.06 12.51
CA ILE A 84 5.57 -5.84 12.12
C ILE A 84 6.04 -7.20 11.60
N LEU A 85 5.20 -8.21 11.75
CA LEU A 85 5.46 -9.55 11.25
C LEU A 85 4.77 -9.71 9.90
N LEU A 86 5.57 -9.93 8.85
CA LEU A 86 5.04 -10.20 7.52
C LEU A 86 4.84 -11.72 7.38
N PRO A 87 3.60 -12.20 7.22
CA PRO A 87 3.37 -13.63 7.03
C PRO A 87 4.10 -14.18 5.81
N LYS A 88 4.58 -15.41 5.92
CA LYS A 88 5.35 -16.07 4.84
C LYS A 88 4.62 -16.08 3.50
N ARG A 89 3.31 -16.25 3.53
CA ARG A 89 2.51 -16.27 2.29
C ARG A 89 2.63 -14.94 1.52
N TYR A 90 2.65 -13.81 2.24
CA TYR A 90 2.83 -12.50 1.60
C TYR A 90 4.23 -12.33 1.04
N LEU A 91 5.25 -12.77 1.78
CA LEU A 91 6.64 -12.70 1.31
C LEU A 91 6.82 -13.47 0.01
N GLN A 92 6.22 -14.64 -0.07
CA GLN A 92 6.28 -15.47 -1.28
C GLN A 92 5.51 -14.84 -2.44
N MET A 93 4.35 -14.26 -2.17
CA MET A 93 3.52 -13.63 -3.21
C MET A 93 4.24 -12.49 -3.92
N VAL A 94 5.08 -11.76 -3.20
CA VAL A 94 5.75 -10.56 -3.75
C VAL A 94 7.26 -10.73 -3.94
N GLY A 95 7.77 -11.94 -3.73
CA GLY A 95 9.17 -12.25 -3.99
C GLY A 95 10.16 -11.65 -3.01
N ILE A 96 9.75 -11.39 -1.79
CA ILE A 96 10.65 -10.88 -0.74
C ILE A 96 11.38 -12.06 -0.12
N GLN A 97 12.71 -12.06 -0.23
CA GLN A 97 13.56 -13.08 0.38
C GLN A 97 14.19 -12.63 1.70
N SER A 98 14.71 -11.42 1.75
CA SER A 98 15.35 -10.88 2.95
C SER A 98 15.07 -9.41 3.14
N ASP A 99 15.65 -8.55 2.31
CA ASP A 99 15.62 -7.10 2.50
C ASP A 99 14.42 -6.48 1.79
N VAL A 100 13.84 -5.49 2.43
CA VAL A 100 12.67 -4.77 1.93
C VAL A 100 12.96 -3.29 1.84
N ARG A 101 12.20 -2.61 1.00
CA ARG A 101 12.19 -1.16 0.92
C ARG A 101 10.76 -0.65 1.13
N PHE A 102 10.64 0.34 2.00
CA PHE A 102 9.38 1.02 2.26
C PHE A 102 9.28 2.27 1.40
N ILE A 103 8.17 2.44 0.71
CA ILE A 103 7.90 3.61 -0.13
C ILE A 103 6.58 4.21 0.29
N GLY A 104 6.60 5.48 0.69
CA GLY A 104 5.37 6.22 0.97
C GLY A 104 4.70 6.60 -0.34
N VAL A 105 3.47 6.17 -0.51
CA VAL A 105 2.66 6.48 -1.69
C VAL A 105 1.36 7.10 -1.21
N ASP A 106 1.30 8.42 -1.26
CA ASP A 106 0.16 9.20 -0.79
C ASP A 106 -0.16 8.88 0.68
N ASN A 107 -1.28 8.27 0.97
CA ASN A 107 -1.71 7.94 2.33
C ASN A 107 -1.45 6.49 2.73
N THR A 108 -0.68 5.76 1.94
CA THR A 108 -0.30 4.36 2.21
C THR A 108 1.21 4.19 2.17
N ILE A 109 1.68 3.03 2.62
CA ILE A 109 3.09 2.67 2.60
C ILE A 109 3.22 1.37 1.82
N GLU A 110 4.08 1.34 0.81
CA GLU A 110 4.35 0.12 0.07
C GLU A 110 5.61 -0.56 0.58
N ILE A 111 5.60 -1.87 0.59
CA ILE A 111 6.72 -2.71 0.99
C ILE A 111 7.13 -3.54 -0.22
N TRP A 112 8.33 -3.30 -0.71
CA TRP A 112 8.88 -3.94 -1.89
C TRP A 112 10.09 -4.79 -1.55
N ALA A 113 10.34 -5.84 -2.32
CA ALA A 113 11.64 -6.49 -2.31
C ALA A 113 12.68 -5.45 -2.70
N LYS A 114 13.78 -5.37 -1.94
CA LYS A 114 14.82 -4.36 -2.17
C LYS A 114 15.34 -4.38 -3.61
N GLU A 115 15.58 -5.56 -4.14
CA GLU A 115 16.10 -5.76 -5.49
C GLU A 115 15.18 -5.17 -6.55
N ARG A 116 13.86 -5.29 -6.36
CA ARG A 116 12.89 -4.72 -7.29
C ARG A 116 12.83 -3.21 -7.18
N ALA A 117 12.90 -2.69 -5.94
CA ALA A 117 12.82 -1.25 -5.69
C ALA A 117 14.07 -0.47 -6.11
N GLU A 118 15.18 -1.15 -6.33
CA GLU A 118 16.41 -0.54 -6.85
C GLU A 118 16.32 -0.26 -8.36
N GLN A 119 15.33 -0.85 -9.04
CA GLN A 119 15.11 -0.64 -10.46
C GLN A 119 13.97 0.36 -10.68
N PRO A 120 14.02 1.14 -11.76
CA PRO A 120 12.90 2.02 -12.10
C PRO A 120 11.60 1.23 -12.30
N PHE A 121 10.48 1.80 -11.89
CA PHE A 121 9.16 1.19 -12.07
C PHE A 121 8.67 1.30 -13.51
N MET A 122 9.17 2.27 -14.25
CA MET A 122 8.93 2.38 -15.67
C MET A 122 10.17 2.97 -16.35
N ASN A 123 10.23 2.84 -17.65
CA ASN A 123 11.34 3.39 -18.45
C ASN A 123 11.44 4.89 -18.20
N PRO A 124 12.65 5.45 -17.89
CA PRO A 124 12.79 6.87 -17.61
C PRO A 124 12.29 7.82 -18.70
N ASP A 125 12.45 7.45 -19.97
CA ASP A 125 11.96 8.27 -21.08
C ASP A 125 10.45 8.27 -21.15
N GLU A 126 9.83 7.11 -20.98
CA GLU A 126 8.37 6.98 -20.89
C GLU A 126 7.81 7.75 -19.70
N PHE A 127 8.52 7.69 -18.58
CA PHE A 127 8.15 8.40 -17.37
C PHE A 127 8.15 9.91 -17.59
N SER A 128 9.23 10.45 -18.20
CA SER A 128 9.32 11.88 -18.45
C SER A 128 8.24 12.36 -19.42
N GLU A 129 7.96 11.61 -20.47
CA GLU A 129 6.90 11.92 -21.42
C GLU A 129 5.51 11.90 -20.76
N ALA A 130 5.23 10.85 -19.97
CA ALA A 130 3.95 10.72 -19.28
C ALA A 130 3.75 11.83 -18.25
N LEU A 131 4.80 12.18 -17.53
CA LEU A 131 4.75 13.25 -16.53
C LEU A 131 4.51 14.61 -17.19
N GLU A 132 5.20 14.88 -18.31
CA GLU A 132 5.03 16.10 -19.07
C GLU A 132 3.59 16.22 -19.60
N GLU A 133 3.05 15.13 -20.11
CA GLU A 133 1.66 15.06 -20.58
C GLU A 133 0.67 15.42 -19.46
N LEU A 134 0.88 14.86 -18.27
CA LEU A 134 0.00 15.10 -17.13
C LEU A 134 0.12 16.52 -16.57
N LEU A 135 1.32 17.03 -16.45
CA LEU A 135 1.57 18.35 -15.85
C LEU A 135 1.48 19.49 -16.86
N GLY A 136 1.67 19.20 -18.14
CA GLY A 136 1.55 20.18 -19.20
C GLY A 136 0.11 20.53 -19.57
N ASP A 137 -0.87 19.79 -19.09
CA ASP A 137 -2.29 20.06 -19.33
C ASP A 137 -2.85 20.97 -18.23
N GLU A 138 -3.00 22.24 -18.56
CA GLU A 138 -3.51 23.27 -17.64
C GLU A 138 -4.97 23.04 -17.22
N ASN A 139 -5.70 22.17 -17.90
CA ASN A 139 -7.09 21.87 -17.58
C ASN A 139 -7.24 20.79 -16.54
N ILE A 140 -6.16 20.07 -16.21
CA ILE A 140 -6.15 19.10 -15.12
C ILE A 140 -5.75 19.81 -13.84
N CYS A 141 -6.73 20.38 -13.18
CA CYS A 141 -6.52 20.93 -11.84
C CYS A 141 -6.69 19.84 -10.80
N CYS A 142 -5.62 19.50 -10.11
CA CYS A 142 -5.76 18.97 -8.76
C CYS A 142 -6.36 20.07 -7.92
N ASP A 143 -7.55 19.83 -7.42
CA ASP A 143 -8.20 20.75 -6.50
C ASP A 143 -7.36 20.79 -5.20
N GLU A 144 -6.64 21.90 -4.99
CA GLU A 144 -5.82 22.10 -3.80
C GLU A 144 -6.65 22.00 -2.51
N ASN A 145 -7.95 22.14 -2.61
CA ASN A 145 -8.87 22.02 -1.48
C ASN A 145 -9.20 20.57 -1.10
N LYS A 146 -8.67 19.59 -1.84
CA LYS A 146 -8.82 18.18 -1.49
C LYS A 146 -7.73 17.67 -0.56
N LEU A 147 -6.82 18.49 -0.20
CA LEU A 147 -5.79 18.15 0.78
C LEU A 147 -6.33 18.17 2.19
#